data_f81d367426181a8a6053fe9d2452929b
#
_entry.id   f81d367426181a8a6053fe9d2452929b
#
_cell.length_a   1.000
_cell.length_b   1.000
_cell.length_c   1.000
_cell.angle_alpha   90.00
_cell.angle_beta   90.00
_cell.angle_gamma   90.00
#
_symmetry.space_group_name_H-M   'P 1'
#
loop_
_entity.id
_entity.type
_entity.pdbx_description
1 polymer ?
#
loop_
_entity_poly.entity_id
_entity_poly.type
_entity_poly.pdbx_seq_one_letter_code
_entity_poly.pdbx_strand_id
1 'polypeptide(L)'
;LIFSGSGDRVAAARYAAAAMECTAQHKPCLTCPACRKVVQDIHPDVSFVRDAEHKELSIDTVRAMRADAFIRPNEGARKVYIFEDCTILTEKDQNVLLKLVEEGPAYAAFFFCAENPAVLLQTIRSRCVEVKLSPVSQEADAPGERSLELARLIAEGSHASRAAFLAKLETQKVSRDDLSSLFEQTRLLLSSALLGQYGVSVPEGEAKTARLLASRLTKAKLLGTIDLLQEYRNKCTYNVGVGPTLGGFAVELEEIL
;
A
#
# COMPACT_ATOMS: atom_id res chain seq x y z
N LEU A 1 -11.27 0.61 7.57
CA LEU A 1 -9.87 0.30 7.32
C LEU A 1 -8.98 0.99 8.34
N ILE A 2 -7.82 0.40 8.64
CA ILE A 2 -6.74 1.04 9.40
C ILE A 2 -5.55 1.17 8.46
N PHE A 3 -5.05 2.39 8.28
CA PHE A 3 -3.79 2.66 7.57
C PHE A 3 -2.69 2.85 8.61
N SER A 4 -1.72 1.94 8.66
CA SER A 4 -0.67 1.92 9.69
C SER A 4 0.74 1.98 9.11
N GLY A 5 1.74 2.14 9.97
CA GLY A 5 3.16 2.19 9.58
C GLY A 5 3.67 3.59 9.27
N SER A 6 4.90 3.67 8.79
CA SER A 6 5.64 4.92 8.61
C SER A 6 5.47 5.59 7.24
N GLY A 7 4.67 4.99 6.33
CA GLY A 7 4.31 5.60 5.04
C GLY A 7 3.26 6.72 5.18
N ASP A 8 2.95 7.39 4.07
CA ASP A 8 1.91 8.43 4.04
C ASP A 8 0.51 7.82 4.14
N ARG A 9 0.03 7.69 5.36
CA ARG A 9 -1.26 7.09 5.72
C ARG A 9 -2.43 7.91 5.23
N VAL A 10 -2.30 9.24 5.31
CA VAL A 10 -3.36 10.17 4.91
C VAL A 10 -3.53 10.17 3.39
N ALA A 11 -2.44 10.18 2.64
CA ALA A 11 -2.50 10.06 1.18
C ALA A 11 -3.11 8.73 0.75
N ALA A 12 -2.75 7.61 1.42
CA ALA A 12 -3.33 6.31 1.14
C ALA A 12 -4.84 6.23 1.46
N ALA A 13 -5.26 6.80 2.59
CA ALA A 13 -6.68 6.91 2.95
C ALA A 13 -7.46 7.77 1.96
N ARG A 14 -6.90 8.91 1.53
CA ARG A 14 -7.47 9.77 0.49
C ARG A 14 -7.60 9.04 -0.84
N TYR A 15 -6.58 8.29 -1.24
CA TYR A 15 -6.61 7.47 -2.46
C TYR A 15 -7.71 6.41 -2.39
N ALA A 16 -7.85 5.72 -1.26
CA ALA A 16 -8.90 4.73 -1.04
C ALA A 16 -10.31 5.38 -1.05
N ALA A 17 -10.49 6.56 -0.45
CA ALA A 17 -11.73 7.31 -0.51
C ALA A 17 -12.07 7.73 -1.94
N ALA A 18 -11.08 8.22 -2.71
CA ALA A 18 -11.27 8.53 -4.12
C ALA A 18 -11.67 7.29 -4.93
N ALA A 19 -11.16 6.09 -4.60
CA ALA A 19 -11.55 4.87 -5.25
C ALA A 19 -13.01 4.47 -4.94
N MET A 20 -13.48 4.73 -3.71
CA MET A 20 -14.87 4.45 -3.31
C MET A 20 -15.87 5.36 -4.02
N GLU A 21 -15.53 6.62 -4.25
CA GLU A 21 -16.40 7.61 -4.90
C GLU A 21 -16.24 7.65 -6.42
N CYS A 22 -15.22 7.01 -6.96
CA CYS A 22 -14.93 7.01 -8.39
C CYS A 22 -15.98 6.26 -9.19
N THR A 23 -16.48 6.89 -10.26
CA THR A 23 -17.48 6.29 -11.19
C THR A 23 -16.85 5.58 -12.38
N ALA A 24 -15.52 5.68 -12.57
CA ALA A 24 -14.82 5.05 -13.69
C ALA A 24 -14.68 3.54 -13.51
N GLN A 25 -14.40 2.82 -14.60
CA GLN A 25 -14.18 1.37 -14.58
C GLN A 25 -12.90 0.99 -13.80
N HIS A 26 -11.82 1.77 -13.95
CA HIS A 26 -10.59 1.63 -13.18
C HIS A 26 -10.55 2.68 -12.07
N LYS A 27 -10.61 2.26 -10.82
CA LYS A 27 -10.75 3.13 -9.64
C LYS A 27 -9.48 3.16 -8.79
N PRO A 28 -9.09 4.34 -8.31
CA PRO A 28 -9.57 5.68 -8.67
C PRO A 28 -8.96 6.12 -10.01
N CYS A 29 -9.73 6.84 -10.84
CA CYS A 29 -9.19 7.40 -12.08
C CYS A 29 -8.47 8.74 -11.89
N LEU A 30 -8.64 9.40 -10.74
CA LEU A 30 -8.09 10.71 -10.34
C LEU A 30 -8.47 11.89 -11.26
N THR A 31 -9.28 11.66 -12.29
CA THR A 31 -9.66 12.65 -13.29
C THR A 31 -11.14 13.00 -13.28
N CYS A 32 -12.02 12.12 -12.80
CA CYS A 32 -13.46 12.39 -12.71
C CYS A 32 -13.76 13.43 -11.62
N PRO A 33 -14.94 14.10 -11.68
CA PRO A 33 -15.32 15.12 -10.71
C PRO A 33 -15.25 14.64 -9.25
N ALA A 34 -15.72 13.42 -8.96
CA ALA A 34 -15.68 12.86 -7.62
C ALA A 34 -14.23 12.71 -7.11
N CYS A 35 -13.34 12.10 -7.90
CA CYS A 35 -11.93 11.98 -7.51
C CYS A 35 -11.27 13.33 -7.28
N ARG A 36 -11.54 14.33 -8.14
CA ARG A 36 -10.98 15.68 -7.98
C ARG A 36 -11.46 16.34 -6.68
N LYS A 37 -12.76 16.22 -6.37
CA LYS A 37 -13.32 16.74 -5.11
C LYS A 37 -12.67 16.09 -3.90
N VAL A 38 -12.45 14.77 -3.91
CA VAL A 38 -11.77 14.07 -2.80
C VAL A 38 -10.33 14.53 -2.64
N VAL A 39 -9.58 14.66 -3.76
CA VAL A 39 -8.18 15.12 -3.73
C VAL A 39 -8.08 16.56 -3.18
N GLN A 40 -9.09 17.40 -3.45
CA GLN A 40 -9.16 18.80 -2.99
C GLN A 40 -9.81 18.98 -1.62
N ASP A 41 -10.19 17.90 -0.92
CA ASP A 41 -10.89 17.91 0.36
C ASP A 41 -12.24 18.65 0.35
N ILE A 42 -12.94 18.63 -0.78
CA ILE A 42 -14.24 19.34 -0.97
C ILE A 42 -15.39 18.39 -1.37
N HIS A 43 -15.18 17.08 -1.27
CA HIS A 43 -16.24 16.11 -1.56
C HIS A 43 -17.25 16.09 -0.41
N PRO A 44 -18.58 16.30 -0.67
CA PRO A 44 -19.57 16.42 0.41
C PRO A 44 -19.77 15.15 1.24
N ASP A 45 -19.42 13.99 0.68
CA ASP A 45 -19.55 12.69 1.34
C ASP A 45 -18.22 12.15 1.88
N VAL A 46 -17.12 12.93 1.82
CA VAL A 46 -15.82 12.55 2.40
C VAL A 46 -15.41 13.59 3.43
N SER A 47 -15.38 13.19 4.68
CA SER A 47 -15.05 14.05 5.81
C SER A 47 -13.68 13.72 6.37
N PHE A 48 -12.80 14.71 6.44
CA PHE A 48 -11.51 14.60 7.10
C PHE A 48 -11.65 15.06 8.54
N VAL A 49 -11.47 14.14 9.47
CA VAL A 49 -11.53 14.42 10.91
C VAL A 49 -10.14 14.84 11.36
N ARG A 50 -9.98 16.15 11.54
CA ARG A 50 -8.74 16.81 11.95
C ARG A 50 -8.96 17.52 13.26
N ASP A 51 -7.93 17.62 14.08
CA ASP A 51 -7.88 18.60 15.16
C ASP A 51 -7.00 19.78 14.70
N ALA A 52 -7.60 20.93 14.56
CA ALA A 52 -6.90 22.17 14.18
C ALA A 52 -5.93 22.67 15.27
N GLU A 53 -6.08 22.23 16.52
CA GLU A 53 -5.32 22.72 17.67
C GLU A 53 -4.48 21.66 18.39
N HIS A 54 -4.34 20.45 17.81
CA HIS A 54 -3.66 19.29 18.43
C HIS A 54 -4.18 18.93 19.83
N LYS A 55 -5.47 19.13 20.07
CA LYS A 55 -6.18 18.74 21.28
C LYS A 55 -6.99 17.46 21.03
N GLU A 56 -7.47 16.87 22.11
CA GLU A 56 -8.39 15.74 22.06
C GLU A 56 -9.64 16.10 21.23
N LEU A 57 -10.07 15.17 20.39
CA LEU A 57 -11.28 15.37 19.61
C LEU A 57 -12.47 15.62 20.54
N SER A 58 -13.24 16.67 20.29
CA SER A 58 -14.38 16.95 21.18
C SER A 58 -15.43 15.86 21.03
N ILE A 59 -16.00 15.40 22.14
CA ILE A 59 -17.06 14.39 22.15
C ILE A 59 -18.29 14.83 21.33
N ASP A 60 -18.49 16.13 21.22
CA ASP A 60 -19.59 16.69 20.42
C ASP A 60 -19.32 16.57 18.92
N THR A 61 -18.05 16.68 18.48
CA THR A 61 -17.63 16.39 17.11
C THR A 61 -17.91 14.93 16.76
N VAL A 62 -17.58 14.00 17.65
CA VAL A 62 -17.82 12.56 17.44
C VAL A 62 -19.32 12.25 17.40
N ARG A 63 -20.11 12.91 18.24
CA ARG A 63 -21.58 12.78 18.24
C ARG A 63 -22.20 13.34 16.97
N ALA A 64 -21.76 14.54 16.52
CA ALA A 64 -22.23 15.13 15.29
C ALA A 64 -21.92 14.25 14.07
N MET A 65 -20.71 13.71 14.01
CA MET A 65 -20.30 12.76 12.98
C MET A 65 -21.14 11.49 13.02
N ARG A 66 -21.47 10.98 14.23
CA ARG A 66 -22.38 9.83 14.39
C ARG A 66 -23.76 10.13 13.81
N ALA A 67 -24.32 11.29 14.09
CA ALA A 67 -25.62 11.69 13.54
C ALA A 67 -25.55 11.81 12.00
N ASP A 68 -24.49 12.41 11.48
CA ASP A 68 -24.26 12.56 10.04
C ASP A 68 -24.07 11.22 9.32
N ALA A 69 -23.44 10.23 9.97
CA ALA A 69 -23.23 8.91 9.39
C ALA A 69 -24.52 8.17 9.01
N PHE A 70 -25.64 8.46 9.68
CA PHE A 70 -26.96 7.90 9.37
C PHE A 70 -27.72 8.65 8.26
N ILE A 71 -27.19 9.78 7.80
CA ILE A 71 -27.73 10.50 6.64
C ILE A 71 -27.13 9.87 5.39
N ARG A 72 -27.95 9.58 4.38
CA ARG A 72 -27.46 9.00 3.12
C ARG A 72 -26.45 9.91 2.42
N PRO A 73 -25.52 9.32 1.64
CA PRO A 73 -24.61 10.10 0.80
C PRO A 73 -25.36 11.10 -0.09
N ASN A 74 -24.74 12.24 -0.33
CA ASN A 74 -25.33 13.32 -1.11
C ASN A 74 -25.09 13.12 -2.61
N GLU A 75 -23.83 12.90 -3.02
CA GLU A 75 -23.43 12.74 -4.41
C GLU A 75 -22.85 11.35 -4.69
N GLY A 76 -22.21 10.76 -3.70
CA GLY A 76 -21.45 9.52 -3.82
C GLY A 76 -22.24 8.27 -3.53
N ALA A 77 -21.57 7.13 -3.66
CA ALA A 77 -22.11 5.83 -3.27
C ALA A 77 -21.93 5.55 -1.78
N ARG A 78 -21.01 6.25 -1.10
CA ARG A 78 -20.62 6.04 0.29
C ARG A 78 -20.38 7.36 1.00
N LYS A 79 -20.46 7.31 2.35
CA LYS A 79 -19.93 8.35 3.24
C LYS A 79 -18.63 7.85 3.84
N VAL A 80 -17.55 8.60 3.67
CA VAL A 80 -16.22 8.22 4.12
C VAL A 80 -15.75 9.20 5.20
N TYR A 81 -15.34 8.68 6.35
CA TYR A 81 -14.76 9.45 7.45
C TYR A 81 -13.30 9.06 7.61
N ILE A 82 -12.39 10.01 7.43
CA ILE A 82 -10.94 9.80 7.51
C ILE A 82 -10.43 10.47 8.77
N PHE A 83 -9.96 9.67 9.74
CA PHE A 83 -9.26 10.13 10.92
C PHE A 83 -7.78 10.22 10.58
N GLU A 84 -7.27 11.42 10.35
CA GLU A 84 -5.89 11.62 9.87
C GLU A 84 -4.84 11.27 10.92
N ASP A 85 -5.18 11.43 12.20
CA ASP A 85 -4.34 11.00 13.33
C ASP A 85 -5.23 10.42 14.45
N CYS A 86 -5.09 9.13 14.69
CA CYS A 86 -5.87 8.47 15.73
C CYS A 86 -5.32 8.68 17.15
N THR A 87 -4.17 9.34 17.31
CA THR A 87 -3.64 9.69 18.66
C THR A 87 -4.49 10.72 19.38
N ILE A 88 -5.30 11.50 18.63
CA ILE A 88 -6.24 12.47 19.18
C ILE A 88 -7.55 11.84 19.74
N LEU A 89 -7.78 10.55 19.47
CA LEU A 89 -8.99 9.84 19.91
C LEU A 89 -8.82 9.32 21.34
N THR A 90 -9.61 9.85 22.25
CA THR A 90 -9.68 9.28 23.59
C THR A 90 -10.37 7.91 23.60
N GLU A 91 -10.19 7.13 24.66
CA GLU A 91 -10.88 5.85 24.81
C GLU A 91 -12.42 6.00 24.74
N LYS A 92 -12.94 7.12 25.26
CA LYS A 92 -14.39 7.43 25.20
C LYS A 92 -14.85 7.65 23.76
N ASP A 93 -14.09 8.37 22.96
CA ASP A 93 -14.38 8.62 21.55
C ASP A 93 -14.36 7.32 20.76
N GLN A 94 -13.35 6.49 20.99
CA GLN A 94 -13.23 5.19 20.35
C GLN A 94 -14.41 4.27 20.68
N ASN A 95 -14.92 4.29 21.92
CA ASN A 95 -16.11 3.52 22.31
C ASN A 95 -17.40 4.02 21.63
N VAL A 96 -17.51 5.32 21.35
CA VAL A 96 -18.63 5.86 20.54
C VAL A 96 -18.50 5.42 19.08
N LEU A 97 -17.29 5.47 18.53
CA LEU A 97 -16.98 5.04 17.16
C LEU A 97 -17.16 3.54 16.97
N LEU A 98 -16.89 2.73 17.99
CA LEU A 98 -17.04 1.29 17.93
C LEU A 98 -18.47 0.90 17.53
N LYS A 99 -19.49 1.57 18.11
CA LYS A 99 -20.90 1.33 17.74
C LYS A 99 -21.18 1.65 16.27
N LEU A 100 -20.54 2.68 15.72
CA LEU A 100 -20.68 3.03 14.32
C LEU A 100 -19.99 2.02 13.40
N VAL A 101 -18.82 1.52 13.80
CA VAL A 101 -18.07 0.51 13.03
C VAL A 101 -18.80 -0.83 13.02
N GLU A 102 -19.52 -1.17 14.10
CA GLU A 102 -20.29 -2.41 14.24
C GLU A 102 -21.67 -2.35 13.58
N GLU A 103 -22.42 -1.29 13.86
CA GLU A 103 -23.87 -1.19 13.56
C GLU A 103 -24.18 -0.05 12.58
N GLY A 104 -23.16 0.60 12.03
CA GLY A 104 -23.33 1.72 11.12
C GLY A 104 -23.95 1.31 9.79
N PRO A 105 -24.48 2.29 9.03
CA PRO A 105 -25.05 2.03 7.73
C PRO A 105 -24.04 1.41 6.77
N ALA A 106 -24.47 0.49 5.91
CA ALA A 106 -23.60 -0.19 4.94
C ALA A 106 -22.89 0.75 3.94
N TYR A 107 -23.40 1.97 3.80
CA TYR A 107 -22.77 3.01 2.97
C TYR A 107 -21.73 3.85 3.72
N ALA A 108 -21.62 3.77 5.04
CA ALA A 108 -20.61 4.48 5.81
C ALA A 108 -19.28 3.70 5.84
N ALA A 109 -18.17 4.39 5.65
CA ALA A 109 -16.83 3.83 5.71
C ALA A 109 -15.94 4.67 6.62
N PHE A 110 -15.16 4.00 7.48
CA PHE A 110 -14.30 4.64 8.47
C PHE A 110 -12.84 4.26 8.19
N PHE A 111 -11.97 5.25 8.05
CA PHE A 111 -10.55 5.12 7.79
C PHE A 111 -9.78 5.71 8.96
N PHE A 112 -9.00 4.87 9.61
CA PHE A 112 -8.20 5.24 10.77
C PHE A 112 -6.72 5.28 10.37
N CYS A 113 -6.07 6.45 10.46
CA CYS A 113 -4.65 6.60 10.20
C CYS A 113 -3.89 6.64 11.54
N ALA A 114 -3.00 5.69 11.73
CA ALA A 114 -2.18 5.60 12.94
C ALA A 114 -0.80 4.99 12.59
N GLU A 115 0.28 5.59 13.03
CA GLU A 115 1.62 5.00 12.83
C GLU A 115 1.71 3.64 13.52
N ASN A 116 1.31 3.61 14.78
CA ASN A 116 1.16 2.39 15.55
C ASN A 116 -0.34 2.10 15.77
N PRO A 117 -0.88 1.01 15.21
CA PRO A 117 -2.29 0.68 15.40
C PRO A 117 -2.68 0.36 16.86
N ALA A 118 -1.69 0.19 17.76
CA ALA A 118 -1.95 -0.05 19.17
C ALA A 118 -2.59 1.16 19.90
N VAL A 119 -2.61 2.35 19.30
CA VAL A 119 -3.36 3.51 19.82
C VAL A 119 -4.87 3.32 19.70
N LEU A 120 -5.32 2.42 18.83
CA LEU A 120 -6.71 2.04 18.70
C LEU A 120 -7.05 0.86 19.61
N LEU A 121 -8.24 0.90 20.20
CA LEU A 121 -8.78 -0.19 21.00
C LEU A 121 -8.77 -1.50 20.21
N GLN A 122 -8.48 -2.60 20.88
CA GLN A 122 -8.47 -3.93 20.26
C GLN A 122 -9.84 -4.27 19.62
N THR A 123 -10.92 -3.76 20.19
CA THR A 123 -12.29 -3.92 19.69
C THR A 123 -12.51 -3.26 18.33
N ILE A 124 -11.91 -2.08 18.06
CA ILE A 124 -11.91 -1.45 16.73
C ILE A 124 -11.01 -2.23 15.79
N ARG A 125 -9.80 -2.58 16.24
CA ARG A 125 -8.81 -3.29 15.41
C ARG A 125 -9.31 -4.64 14.91
N SER A 126 -10.03 -5.38 15.73
CA SER A 126 -10.59 -6.69 15.35
C SER A 126 -11.68 -6.62 14.28
N ARG A 127 -12.26 -5.44 14.04
CA ARG A 127 -13.33 -5.20 13.05
C ARG A 127 -12.87 -4.45 11.81
N CYS A 128 -11.63 -4.05 11.78
CA CYS A 128 -11.04 -3.31 10.67
C CYS A 128 -9.94 -4.14 9.98
N VAL A 129 -9.87 -4.02 8.67
CA VAL A 129 -8.72 -4.54 7.91
C VAL A 129 -7.59 -3.54 8.02
N GLU A 130 -6.41 -4.00 8.39
CA GLU A 130 -5.20 -3.18 8.47
C GLU A 130 -4.45 -3.20 7.13
N VAL A 131 -4.11 -2.01 6.64
CA VAL A 131 -3.23 -1.76 5.49
C VAL A 131 -1.95 -1.15 6.02
N LYS A 132 -0.88 -1.93 6.10
CA LYS A 132 0.41 -1.48 6.59
C LYS A 132 1.19 -0.80 5.47
N LEU A 133 1.58 0.45 5.70
CA LEU A 133 2.34 1.28 4.77
C LEU A 133 3.79 1.37 5.22
N SER A 134 4.69 1.17 4.27
CA SER A 134 6.10 1.49 4.45
C SER A 134 6.39 2.86 3.86
N PRO A 135 7.38 3.62 4.37
CA PRO A 135 7.80 4.83 3.70
C PRO A 135 8.20 4.48 2.27
N VAL A 136 7.72 5.27 1.33
CA VAL A 136 8.41 5.32 0.04
C VAL A 136 9.77 5.93 0.38
N SER A 137 10.82 5.13 0.32
CA SER A 137 12.17 5.66 0.43
C SER A 137 12.32 6.66 -0.71
N GLN A 138 12.24 7.96 -0.39
CA GLN A 138 12.53 9.05 -1.36
C GLN A 138 14.00 9.02 -1.80
N GLU A 139 14.81 8.25 -1.13
CA GLU A 139 16.13 7.79 -1.50
C GLU A 139 16.07 6.29 -1.87
N ALA A 140 15.18 5.90 -2.78
CA ALA A 140 15.50 4.76 -3.58
C ALA A 140 16.67 5.23 -4.44
N ASP A 141 17.90 4.93 -4.00
CA ASP A 141 19.07 4.95 -4.87
C ASP A 141 18.63 4.40 -6.21
N ALA A 142 19.04 5.06 -7.29
CA ALA A 142 18.72 4.59 -8.64
C ALA A 142 18.93 3.07 -8.66
N PRO A 143 18.00 2.29 -9.23
CA PRO A 143 18.06 0.84 -9.14
C PRO A 143 19.43 0.35 -9.55
N GLY A 144 20.07 -0.40 -8.66
CA GLY A 144 21.41 -0.91 -8.86
C GLY A 144 21.48 -1.80 -10.11
N GLU A 145 22.66 -1.94 -10.68
CA GLU A 145 22.87 -2.75 -11.88
C GLU A 145 22.35 -4.18 -11.73
N ARG A 146 22.52 -4.76 -10.54
CA ARG A 146 22.03 -6.11 -10.21
C ARG A 146 20.49 -6.20 -10.17
N SER A 147 19.81 -5.19 -9.66
CA SER A 147 18.35 -5.16 -9.61
C SER A 147 17.74 -4.98 -11.00
N LEU A 148 18.37 -4.18 -11.85
CA LEU A 148 18.00 -4.04 -13.26
C LEU A 148 18.22 -5.35 -14.03
N GLU A 149 19.33 -6.06 -13.76
CA GLU A 149 19.63 -7.36 -14.36
C GLU A 149 18.59 -8.40 -13.93
N LEU A 150 18.30 -8.52 -12.64
CA LEU A 150 17.26 -9.44 -12.13
C LEU A 150 15.89 -9.12 -12.72
N ALA A 151 15.48 -7.86 -12.77
CA ALA A 151 14.22 -7.45 -13.37
C ALA A 151 14.13 -7.82 -14.87
N ARG A 152 15.21 -7.67 -15.64
CA ARG A 152 15.27 -8.12 -17.05
C ARG A 152 15.16 -9.64 -17.16
N LEU A 153 15.85 -10.37 -16.30
CA LEU A 153 15.79 -11.84 -16.28
C LEU A 153 14.40 -12.35 -15.91
N ILE A 154 13.67 -11.64 -15.03
CA ILE A 154 12.27 -11.93 -14.72
C ILE A 154 11.39 -11.69 -15.97
N ALA A 155 11.65 -10.63 -16.74
CA ALA A 155 10.85 -10.29 -17.90
C ALA A 155 11.10 -11.21 -19.12
N GLU A 156 12.35 -11.56 -19.39
CA GLU A 156 12.76 -12.20 -20.66
C GLU A 156 13.72 -13.38 -20.47
N GLY A 157 14.21 -13.62 -19.26
CA GLY A 157 15.18 -14.67 -19.01
C GLY A 157 14.61 -16.07 -19.11
N SER A 158 15.46 -17.03 -19.44
CA SER A 158 15.17 -18.46 -19.28
C SER A 158 15.39 -18.90 -17.84
N HIS A 159 14.80 -20.05 -17.46
CA HIS A 159 15.07 -20.69 -16.18
C HIS A 159 16.59 -20.80 -15.90
N ALA A 160 17.37 -21.28 -16.88
CA ALA A 160 18.82 -21.41 -16.75
C ALA A 160 19.53 -20.07 -16.50
N SER A 161 19.11 -18.98 -17.16
CA SER A 161 19.73 -17.67 -16.96
C SER A 161 19.40 -17.04 -15.60
N ARG A 162 18.19 -17.24 -15.09
CA ARG A 162 17.81 -16.82 -13.73
C ARG A 162 18.57 -17.60 -12.68
N ALA A 163 18.61 -18.92 -12.81
CA ALA A 163 19.37 -19.80 -11.91
C ALA A 163 20.88 -19.45 -11.90
N ALA A 164 21.49 -19.21 -13.07
CA ALA A 164 22.88 -18.81 -13.18
C ALA A 164 23.15 -17.46 -12.49
N PHE A 165 22.26 -16.50 -12.62
CA PHE A 165 22.37 -15.19 -11.94
C PHE A 165 22.34 -15.35 -10.42
N LEU A 166 21.38 -16.13 -9.89
CA LEU A 166 21.24 -16.36 -8.45
C LEU A 166 22.42 -17.17 -7.87
N ALA A 167 22.92 -18.18 -8.59
CA ALA A 167 24.11 -18.93 -8.21
C ALA A 167 25.37 -18.03 -8.20
N LYS A 168 25.47 -17.07 -9.13
CA LYS A 168 26.55 -16.09 -9.14
C LYS A 168 26.54 -15.19 -7.89
N LEU A 169 25.35 -14.78 -7.40
CA LEU A 169 25.21 -14.01 -6.17
C LEU A 169 25.70 -14.81 -4.96
N GLU A 170 25.39 -16.09 -4.90
CA GLU A 170 25.86 -16.98 -3.83
C GLU A 170 27.38 -17.14 -3.84
N THR A 171 27.98 -17.36 -5.02
CA THR A 171 29.46 -17.46 -5.17
C THR A 171 30.18 -16.17 -4.80
N GLN A 172 29.55 -15.04 -5.05
CA GLN A 172 30.08 -13.71 -4.66
C GLN A 172 29.94 -13.40 -3.18
N LYS A 173 29.31 -14.32 -2.37
CA LYS A 173 29.07 -14.15 -0.95
C LYS A 173 28.38 -12.84 -0.62
N VAL A 174 27.33 -12.51 -1.38
CA VAL A 174 26.53 -11.31 -1.16
C VAL A 174 26.02 -11.27 0.28
N SER A 175 26.09 -10.12 0.94
CA SER A 175 25.58 -9.96 2.31
C SER A 175 24.05 -10.04 2.33
N ARG A 176 23.48 -10.29 3.52
CA ARG A 176 22.01 -10.28 3.69
C ARG A 176 21.40 -8.91 3.40
N ASP A 177 22.11 -7.85 3.77
CA ASP A 177 21.66 -6.47 3.56
C ASP A 177 21.67 -6.12 2.07
N ASP A 178 22.70 -6.54 1.34
CA ASP A 178 22.76 -6.38 -0.12
C ASP A 178 21.67 -7.18 -0.83
N LEU A 179 21.39 -8.40 -0.34
CA LEU A 179 20.30 -9.24 -0.87
C LEU A 179 18.93 -8.64 -0.58
N SER A 180 18.71 -8.14 0.62
CA SER A 180 17.50 -7.42 1.00
C SER A 180 17.28 -6.19 0.14
N SER A 181 18.33 -5.41 -0.11
CA SER A 181 18.32 -4.24 -0.99
C SER A 181 18.02 -4.63 -2.44
N LEU A 182 18.63 -5.69 -2.94
CA LEU A 182 18.37 -6.23 -4.27
C LEU A 182 16.89 -6.60 -4.46
N PHE A 183 16.31 -7.33 -3.52
CA PHE A 183 14.90 -7.70 -3.57
C PHE A 183 13.98 -6.49 -3.50
N GLU A 184 14.28 -5.51 -2.63
CA GLU A 184 13.50 -4.28 -2.53
C GLU A 184 13.53 -3.46 -3.82
N GLN A 185 14.70 -3.21 -4.38
CA GLN A 185 14.84 -2.45 -5.62
C GLN A 185 14.13 -3.15 -6.79
N THR A 186 14.28 -4.49 -6.89
CA THR A 186 13.59 -5.26 -7.92
C THR A 186 12.06 -5.21 -7.73
N ARG A 187 11.57 -5.30 -6.50
CA ARG A 187 10.17 -5.17 -6.16
C ARG A 187 9.60 -3.82 -6.58
N LEU A 188 10.33 -2.73 -6.34
CA LEU A 188 9.94 -1.39 -6.75
C LEU A 188 9.82 -1.28 -8.28
N LEU A 189 10.75 -1.86 -9.04
CA LEU A 189 10.68 -1.90 -10.51
C LEU A 189 9.44 -2.64 -11.02
N LEU A 190 9.08 -3.78 -10.41
CA LEU A 190 7.87 -4.51 -10.76
C LEU A 190 6.60 -3.73 -10.35
N SER A 191 6.64 -3.05 -9.20
CA SER A 191 5.53 -2.19 -8.77
C SER A 191 5.30 -1.03 -9.73
N SER A 192 6.38 -0.38 -10.20
CA SER A 192 6.34 0.66 -11.25
C SER A 192 5.77 0.11 -12.56
N ALA A 193 6.13 -1.13 -12.95
CA ALA A 193 5.56 -1.79 -14.11
C ALA A 193 4.06 -2.05 -13.98
N LEU A 194 3.63 -2.52 -12.81
CA LEU A 194 2.21 -2.75 -12.51
C LEU A 194 1.42 -1.45 -12.54
N LEU A 195 1.93 -0.39 -11.92
CA LEU A 195 1.32 0.95 -11.96
C LEU A 195 1.20 1.47 -13.40
N GLY A 196 2.24 1.25 -14.22
CA GLY A 196 2.22 1.58 -15.65
C GLY A 196 1.11 0.87 -16.42
N GLN A 197 0.78 -0.39 -16.09
CA GLN A 197 -0.38 -1.12 -16.67
C GLN A 197 -1.74 -0.54 -16.24
N TYR A 198 -1.78 0.27 -15.18
CA TYR A 198 -2.97 1.03 -14.75
C TYR A 198 -2.95 2.48 -15.23
N GLY A 199 -2.00 2.87 -16.09
CA GLY A 199 -1.93 4.21 -16.66
C GLY A 199 -1.33 5.28 -15.73
N VAL A 200 -0.68 4.86 -14.64
CA VAL A 200 0.04 5.76 -13.74
C VAL A 200 1.41 6.08 -14.34
N SER A 201 1.83 7.33 -14.30
CA SER A 201 3.16 7.74 -14.79
C SER A 201 4.26 7.14 -13.92
N VAL A 202 5.27 6.58 -14.57
CA VAL A 202 6.44 5.94 -13.96
C VAL A 202 7.61 6.92 -13.98
N PRO A 203 8.44 7.01 -12.92
CA PRO A 203 9.65 7.82 -12.88
C PRO A 203 10.58 7.53 -14.06
N GLU A 204 11.20 8.56 -14.63
CA GLU A 204 12.01 8.42 -15.87
C GLU A 204 13.17 7.44 -15.72
N GLY A 205 13.83 7.38 -14.56
CA GLY A 205 14.95 6.46 -14.29
C GLY A 205 14.57 4.99 -14.35
N GLU A 206 13.32 4.64 -14.09
CA GLU A 206 12.81 3.27 -14.07
C GLU A 206 12.02 2.92 -15.34
N ALA A 207 11.61 3.92 -16.10
CA ALA A 207 10.61 3.81 -17.16
C ALA A 207 10.93 2.73 -18.22
N LYS A 208 12.19 2.54 -18.58
CA LYS A 208 12.60 1.55 -19.59
C LYS A 208 12.37 0.11 -19.10
N THR A 209 12.86 -0.20 -17.91
CA THR A 209 12.73 -1.55 -17.31
C THR A 209 11.29 -1.82 -16.89
N ALA A 210 10.58 -0.84 -16.33
CA ALA A 210 9.17 -0.98 -15.99
C ALA A 210 8.28 -1.24 -17.22
N ARG A 211 8.53 -0.55 -18.36
CA ARG A 211 7.82 -0.82 -19.62
C ARG A 211 8.10 -2.22 -20.16
N LEU A 212 9.35 -2.69 -20.07
CA LEU A 212 9.70 -4.05 -20.46
C LEU A 212 8.93 -5.08 -19.63
N LEU A 213 8.97 -4.99 -18.31
CA LEU A 213 8.21 -5.84 -17.39
C LEU A 213 6.71 -5.80 -17.67
N ALA A 214 6.13 -4.60 -17.85
CA ALA A 214 4.71 -4.41 -18.14
C ALA A 214 4.29 -5.04 -19.48
N SER A 215 5.18 -5.09 -20.47
CA SER A 215 4.89 -5.69 -21.78
C SER A 215 5.02 -7.21 -21.80
N ARG A 216 5.80 -7.80 -20.89
CA ARG A 216 6.11 -9.24 -20.86
C ARG A 216 5.31 -10.02 -19.82
N LEU A 217 4.92 -9.37 -18.73
CA LEU A 217 4.27 -10.03 -17.62
C LEU A 217 2.80 -9.60 -17.49
N THR A 218 1.95 -10.57 -17.18
CA THR A 218 0.55 -10.29 -16.82
C THR A 218 0.47 -9.65 -15.44
N LYS A 219 -0.65 -8.99 -15.13
CA LYS A 219 -0.90 -8.41 -13.79
C LYS A 219 -0.76 -9.45 -12.68
N ALA A 220 -1.24 -10.66 -12.90
CA ALA A 220 -1.15 -11.74 -11.93
C ALA A 220 0.31 -12.15 -11.66
N LYS A 221 1.12 -12.28 -12.71
CA LYS A 221 2.55 -12.58 -12.58
C LYS A 221 3.31 -11.44 -11.90
N LEU A 222 3.01 -10.19 -12.23
CA LEU A 222 3.59 -9.02 -11.56
C LEU A 222 3.28 -9.03 -10.06
N LEU A 223 2.00 -9.21 -9.69
CA LEU A 223 1.58 -9.26 -8.29
C LEU A 223 2.24 -10.43 -7.55
N GLY A 224 2.19 -11.64 -8.09
CA GLY A 224 2.81 -12.81 -7.47
C GLY A 224 4.31 -12.64 -7.25
N THR A 225 5.02 -12.04 -8.23
CA THR A 225 6.46 -11.78 -8.10
C THR A 225 6.76 -10.66 -7.08
N ILE A 226 5.91 -9.63 -7.00
CA ILE A 226 6.02 -8.57 -5.99
C ILE A 226 5.87 -9.16 -4.58
N ASP A 227 4.85 -10.00 -4.37
CA ASP A 227 4.60 -10.65 -3.08
C ASP A 227 5.75 -11.59 -2.70
N LEU A 228 6.26 -12.37 -3.66
CA LEU A 228 7.41 -13.25 -3.46
C LEU A 228 8.67 -12.46 -3.05
N LEU A 229 9.00 -11.37 -3.76
CA LEU A 229 10.14 -10.52 -3.42
C LEU A 229 10.02 -9.92 -2.02
N GLN A 230 8.81 -9.49 -1.64
CA GLN A 230 8.55 -8.97 -0.29
C GLN A 230 8.73 -10.05 0.78
N GLU A 231 8.27 -11.27 0.53
CA GLU A 231 8.44 -12.41 1.45
C GLU A 231 9.93 -12.72 1.65
N TYR A 232 10.69 -12.85 0.56
CA TYR A 232 12.11 -13.17 0.62
C TYR A 232 12.97 -12.04 1.18
N ARG A 233 12.59 -10.78 0.94
CA ARG A 233 13.17 -9.63 1.63
C ARG A 233 12.97 -9.74 3.15
N ASN A 234 11.77 -10.09 3.59
CA ASN A 234 11.50 -10.30 5.02
C ASN A 234 12.31 -11.48 5.57
N LYS A 235 12.49 -12.58 4.81
CA LYS A 235 13.35 -13.70 5.20
C LYS A 235 14.81 -13.28 5.44
N CYS A 236 15.31 -12.25 4.74
CA CYS A 236 16.65 -11.71 4.95
C CYS A 236 16.81 -11.08 6.35
N THR A 237 15.74 -10.61 7.00
CA THR A 237 15.79 -10.06 8.37
C THR A 237 15.87 -11.14 9.45
N TYR A 238 15.50 -12.38 9.11
CA TYR A 238 15.62 -13.54 10.00
C TYR A 238 16.96 -14.25 9.76
N ASN A 239 17.40 -15.08 10.71
CA ASN A 239 18.70 -15.76 10.67
C ASN A 239 18.78 -16.90 9.63
N VAL A 240 18.18 -16.72 8.44
CA VAL A 240 18.27 -17.68 7.33
C VAL A 240 19.52 -17.39 6.52
N GLY A 241 20.25 -18.43 6.11
CA GLY A 241 21.44 -18.30 5.27
C GLY A 241 21.11 -17.79 3.86
N VAL A 242 22.05 -17.05 3.23
CA VAL A 242 21.87 -16.48 1.88
C VAL A 242 21.62 -17.58 0.83
N GLY A 243 22.38 -18.68 0.86
CA GLY A 243 22.21 -19.79 -0.09
C GLY A 243 20.82 -20.41 -0.08
N PRO A 244 20.31 -20.87 1.09
CA PRO A 244 18.92 -21.35 1.20
C PRO A 244 17.87 -20.32 0.76
N THR A 245 18.08 -19.04 1.06
CA THR A 245 17.18 -17.94 0.64
C THR A 245 17.15 -17.82 -0.88
N LEU A 246 18.30 -17.80 -1.54
CA LEU A 246 18.40 -17.72 -3.00
C LEU A 246 17.83 -18.97 -3.69
N GLY A 247 18.12 -20.18 -3.14
CA GLY A 247 17.61 -21.43 -3.68
C GLY A 247 16.08 -21.52 -3.61
N GLY A 248 15.49 -21.19 -2.45
CA GLY A 248 14.03 -21.14 -2.32
C GLY A 248 13.39 -20.11 -3.24
N PHE A 249 13.97 -18.90 -3.30
CA PHE A 249 13.50 -17.85 -4.21
C PHE A 249 13.52 -18.32 -5.68
N ALA A 250 14.58 -19.01 -6.10
CA ALA A 250 14.70 -19.50 -7.47
C ALA A 250 13.57 -20.46 -7.84
N VAL A 251 13.23 -21.38 -6.95
CA VAL A 251 12.17 -22.38 -7.18
C VAL A 251 10.80 -21.72 -7.24
N GLU A 252 10.45 -20.93 -6.23
CA GLU A 252 9.12 -20.30 -6.15
C GLU A 252 8.92 -19.26 -7.25
N LEU A 253 9.98 -18.57 -7.71
CA LEU A 253 9.90 -17.64 -8.84
C LEU A 253 9.52 -18.36 -10.14
N GLU A 254 10.03 -19.57 -10.39
CA GLU A 254 9.70 -20.37 -11.57
C GLU A 254 8.24 -20.88 -11.57
N GLU A 255 7.65 -21.06 -10.39
CA GLU A 255 6.24 -21.44 -10.27
C GLU A 255 5.30 -20.28 -10.67
N ILE A 256 5.76 -19.04 -10.53
CA ILE A 256 4.98 -17.85 -10.88
C ILE A 256 5.15 -17.50 -12.37
N LEU A 257 6.36 -17.65 -12.93
CA LEU A 257 6.71 -17.24 -14.29
C LEU A 257 6.36 -18.27 -15.35
#